data_87a5a6687fd8a22accca4fe80a906bfb
#
_entry.id   87a5a6687fd8a22accca4fe80a906bfb
#
_cell.length_a   1.000
_cell.length_b   1.000
_cell.length_c   1.000
_cell.angle_alpha   90.00
_cell.angle_beta   90.00
_cell.angle_gamma   90.00
#
_symmetry.space_group_name_H-M   'P 1'
#
loop_
_entity.id
_entity.type
_entity.pdbx_description
1 polymer ?
#
loop_
_entity_poly.entity_id
_entity_poly.type
_entity_poly.pdbx_seq_one_letter_code
_entity_poly.pdbx_strand_id
1 'polypeptide(L)'
;MGRKETSDPVAVSGETVPMSLPKRILIVDDDPDVHHLLTAALETPDRRIESVYDGLTGLERLETAPYDLVMTDVNMPGLDGMALLERIQKVRPDTKVVVMTVANTPENIVHAIRERAFAYFSKPFTLDEVSAMVERALNGATSEDDIQVLSASPNWLGLRLRCKMETADRILQFFRELGTGFPPIEQENIATAFREIVLNAIEHGAGSDPNKKIVVTYVRSARAVFYYVRDPGKGFSFGNLDHAAVSNPEESPFEHSEVRARLGLRPGGFGILMTRQLVDETIYNEKGNEVLLIKYL
;
A
#
# COMPACT_ATOMS: atom_id res chain seq x y z
N MET A 1 -32.32 -40.34 58.00
CA MET A 1 -31.25 -40.85 57.11
C MET A 1 -31.07 -39.88 55.98
N GLY A 2 -30.22 -38.84 56.18
CA GLY A 2 -29.97 -37.76 55.23
C GLY A 2 -28.66 -37.99 54.48
N ARG A 3 -28.73 -38.03 53.19
CA ARG A 3 -27.49 -37.93 52.31
C ARG A 3 -27.10 -36.50 52.12
N LYS A 4 -25.89 -36.18 52.52
CA LYS A 4 -25.20 -34.91 52.14
C LYS A 4 -24.65 -35.10 50.72
N GLU A 5 -25.11 -34.28 49.80
CA GLU A 5 -24.44 -34.08 48.53
C GLU A 5 -23.27 -33.13 48.73
N THR A 6 -22.08 -33.60 48.45
CA THR A 6 -20.85 -32.80 48.37
C THR A 6 -20.72 -32.31 46.96
N SER A 7 -20.86 -31.01 46.77
CA SER A 7 -20.54 -30.34 45.53
C SER A 7 -19.03 -30.15 45.38
N ASP A 8 -18.45 -30.81 44.39
CA ASP A 8 -17.06 -30.58 43.96
C ASP A 8 -16.93 -29.20 43.30
N PRO A 9 -15.85 -28.44 43.56
CA PRO A 9 -15.60 -27.21 42.88
C PRO A 9 -15.14 -27.46 41.45
N VAL A 10 -15.84 -26.89 40.47
CA VAL A 10 -15.45 -26.82 39.05
C VAL A 10 -14.13 -26.04 38.96
N ALA A 11 -13.05 -26.71 38.59
CA ALA A 11 -11.78 -26.11 38.27
C ALA A 11 -11.93 -25.31 36.96
N VAL A 12 -11.91 -23.99 37.05
CA VAL A 12 -11.77 -23.09 35.90
C VAL A 12 -10.34 -23.21 35.39
N SER A 13 -10.17 -23.99 34.32
CA SER A 13 -8.90 -24.03 33.58
C SER A 13 -8.72 -22.68 32.89
N GLY A 14 -7.91 -21.80 33.51
CA GLY A 14 -7.41 -20.61 32.88
C GLY A 14 -6.51 -21.01 31.70
N GLU A 15 -7.04 -20.97 30.47
CA GLU A 15 -6.21 -21.01 29.29
C GLU A 15 -5.34 -19.74 29.29
N THR A 16 -4.08 -19.89 29.63
CA THR A 16 -3.05 -18.88 29.41
C THR A 16 -2.86 -18.80 27.89
N VAL A 17 -3.49 -17.79 27.27
CA VAL A 17 -3.15 -17.37 25.90
C VAL A 17 -1.65 -17.12 25.87
N PRO A 18 -0.86 -17.77 25.01
CA PRO A 18 0.58 -17.52 24.92
C PRO A 18 0.79 -16.05 24.58
N MET A 19 1.35 -15.27 25.48
CA MET A 19 1.75 -13.90 25.20
C MET A 19 2.80 -13.95 24.09
N SER A 20 2.44 -13.54 22.89
CA SER A 20 3.40 -13.31 21.83
C SER A 20 4.41 -12.24 22.30
N LEU A 21 5.69 -12.42 21.97
CA LEU A 21 6.70 -11.39 22.27
C LEU A 21 6.28 -10.04 21.66
N PRO A 22 6.48 -8.94 22.38
CA PRO A 22 6.13 -7.63 21.87
C PRO A 22 6.89 -7.33 20.58
N LYS A 23 6.18 -6.75 19.60
CA LYS A 23 6.75 -6.30 18.33
C LYS A 23 7.77 -5.17 18.56
N ARG A 24 8.92 -5.26 17.93
CA ARG A 24 9.99 -4.28 18.10
C ARG A 24 10.04 -3.32 16.91
N ILE A 25 9.93 -2.03 17.21
CA ILE A 25 9.98 -0.93 16.24
C ILE A 25 11.20 -0.07 16.55
N LEU A 26 12.04 0.21 15.55
CA LEU A 26 13.14 1.16 15.63
C LEU A 26 12.78 2.41 14.84
N ILE A 27 12.85 3.57 15.49
CA ILE A 27 12.70 4.89 14.85
C ILE A 27 14.10 5.48 14.70
N VAL A 28 14.43 5.89 13.47
CA VAL A 28 15.72 6.48 13.11
C VAL A 28 15.43 7.83 12.44
N ASP A 29 15.62 8.92 13.18
CA ASP A 29 15.30 10.28 12.74
C ASP A 29 16.17 11.26 13.52
N ASP A 30 16.69 12.31 12.93
CA ASP A 30 17.51 13.29 13.66
C ASP A 30 16.67 14.35 14.40
N ASP A 31 15.35 14.36 14.17
CA ASP A 31 14.39 15.28 14.79
C ASP A 31 13.74 14.65 16.06
N PRO A 32 14.03 15.19 17.27
CA PRO A 32 13.42 14.71 18.51
C PRO A 32 11.90 14.81 18.56
N ASP A 33 11.30 15.78 17.86
CA ASP A 33 9.84 15.96 17.87
C ASP A 33 9.16 14.83 17.13
N VAL A 34 9.77 14.30 16.05
CA VAL A 34 9.29 13.12 15.33
C VAL A 34 9.30 11.89 16.24
N HIS A 35 10.35 11.71 17.04
CA HIS A 35 10.41 10.60 18.01
C HIS A 35 9.30 10.67 19.04
N HIS A 36 9.07 11.85 19.65
CA HIS A 36 7.99 12.05 20.61
C HIS A 36 6.62 11.76 20.00
N LEU A 37 6.38 12.28 18.78
CA LEU A 37 5.12 12.12 18.05
C LEU A 37 4.84 10.65 17.74
N LEU A 38 5.82 9.95 17.14
CA LEU A 38 5.66 8.56 16.73
C LEU A 38 5.58 7.62 17.95
N THR A 39 6.40 7.84 18.98
CA THR A 39 6.33 7.02 20.19
C THR A 39 4.96 7.13 20.83
N ALA A 40 4.43 8.36 21.01
CA ALA A 40 3.12 8.57 21.61
C ALA A 40 1.98 7.93 20.79
N ALA A 41 2.10 7.90 19.46
CA ALA A 41 1.09 7.32 18.58
C ALA A 41 1.14 5.80 18.47
N LEU A 42 2.34 5.21 18.61
CA LEU A 42 2.58 3.80 18.29
C LEU A 42 2.80 2.92 19.52
N GLU A 43 3.06 3.50 20.69
CA GLU A 43 3.32 2.74 21.92
C GLU A 43 2.05 2.05 22.42
N THR A 44 2.15 0.74 22.56
CA THR A 44 1.07 -0.13 23.05
C THR A 44 1.69 -1.27 23.87
N PRO A 45 0.93 -1.99 24.71
CA PRO A 45 1.50 -3.09 25.52
C PRO A 45 2.16 -4.22 24.73
N ASP A 46 1.77 -4.39 23.46
CA ASP A 46 2.28 -5.40 22.54
C ASP A 46 3.38 -4.87 21.59
N ARG A 47 3.87 -3.63 21.81
CA ARG A 47 4.92 -3.00 21.01
C ARG A 47 6.01 -2.40 21.91
N ARG A 48 7.24 -2.52 21.44
CA ARG A 48 8.39 -1.91 22.04
C ARG A 48 9.08 -0.98 21.04
N ILE A 49 9.10 0.31 21.36
CA ILE A 49 9.69 1.34 20.50
C ILE A 49 11.06 1.70 21.03
N GLU A 50 12.02 1.77 20.14
CA GLU A 50 13.36 2.25 20.39
C GLU A 50 13.69 3.39 19.42
N SER A 51 14.36 4.43 19.90
CA SER A 51 14.67 5.65 19.15
C SER A 51 16.17 5.84 19.04
N VAL A 52 16.66 6.16 17.85
CA VAL A 52 18.03 6.58 17.58
C VAL A 52 18.04 7.77 16.63
N TYR A 53 19.07 8.62 16.73
CA TYR A 53 19.06 9.93 16.09
C TYR A 53 19.99 10.03 14.87
N ASP A 54 20.55 8.92 14.41
CA ASP A 54 21.37 8.83 13.21
C ASP A 54 21.38 7.42 12.62
N GLY A 55 21.69 7.32 11.32
CA GLY A 55 21.65 6.07 10.59
C GLY A 55 22.74 5.06 11.00
N LEU A 56 23.91 5.51 11.47
CA LEU A 56 24.98 4.61 11.92
C LEU A 56 24.59 3.90 13.21
N THR A 57 24.10 4.64 14.20
CA THR A 57 23.55 4.07 15.43
C THR A 57 22.37 3.14 15.13
N GLY A 58 21.50 3.51 14.16
CA GLY A 58 20.43 2.64 13.69
C GLY A 58 20.93 1.30 13.15
N LEU A 59 21.97 1.32 12.34
CA LEU A 59 22.60 0.10 11.81
C LEU A 59 23.22 -0.77 12.92
N GLU A 60 23.96 -0.18 13.86
CA GLU A 60 24.53 -0.88 15.02
C GLU A 60 23.45 -1.58 15.85
N ARG A 61 22.30 -0.95 16.06
CA ARG A 61 21.17 -1.58 16.76
C ARG A 61 20.64 -2.79 16.01
N LEU A 62 20.51 -2.71 14.69
CA LEU A 62 20.04 -3.80 13.84
C LEU A 62 21.02 -4.99 13.78
N GLU A 63 22.32 -4.74 13.93
CA GLU A 63 23.32 -5.80 14.02
C GLU A 63 23.21 -6.58 15.34
N THR A 64 22.87 -5.89 16.44
CA THR A 64 22.81 -6.46 17.78
C THR A 64 21.47 -7.08 18.15
N ALA A 65 20.38 -6.65 17.52
CA ALA A 65 19.04 -7.11 17.85
C ALA A 65 18.09 -7.12 16.63
N PRO A 66 17.12 -8.06 16.57
CA PRO A 66 16.10 -8.06 15.52
C PRO A 66 15.03 -6.99 15.80
N TYR A 67 14.52 -6.37 14.73
CA TYR A 67 13.36 -5.49 14.74
C TYR A 67 12.34 -5.98 13.69
N ASP A 68 11.04 -5.87 14.02
CA ASP A 68 9.96 -6.19 13.09
C ASP A 68 9.75 -5.06 12.08
N LEU A 69 10.02 -3.82 12.51
CA LEU A 69 9.85 -2.61 11.71
C LEU A 69 10.94 -1.58 12.02
N VAL A 70 11.45 -0.94 10.97
CA VAL A 70 12.29 0.27 11.06
C VAL A 70 11.54 1.40 10.38
N MET A 71 11.45 2.55 11.01
CA MET A 71 10.97 3.80 10.45
C MET A 71 12.15 4.76 10.35
N THR A 72 12.52 5.20 9.16
CA THR A 72 13.72 6.03 8.96
C THR A 72 13.43 7.31 8.20
N ASP A 73 13.99 8.43 8.66
CA ASP A 73 14.08 9.62 7.82
C ASP A 73 15.13 9.42 6.72
N VAL A 74 14.95 10.10 5.58
CA VAL A 74 15.94 10.09 4.49
C VAL A 74 17.10 11.04 4.81
N ASN A 75 16.80 12.25 5.27
CA ASN A 75 17.77 13.33 5.37
C ASN A 75 18.44 13.38 6.76
N MET A 76 19.33 12.45 7.03
CA MET A 76 20.09 12.42 8.28
C MET A 76 21.59 12.63 8.04
N PRO A 77 22.32 13.24 8.97
CA PRO A 77 23.77 13.36 8.89
C PRO A 77 24.47 11.99 8.87
N GLY A 78 25.53 11.88 8.08
CA GLY A 78 26.36 10.67 8.02
C GLY A 78 25.77 9.59 7.12
N LEU A 79 25.11 8.58 7.69
CA LEU A 79 24.40 7.55 6.93
C LEU A 79 22.95 7.98 6.75
N ASP A 80 22.58 8.34 5.52
CA ASP A 80 21.20 8.69 5.16
C ASP A 80 20.26 7.48 5.19
N GLY A 81 18.95 7.75 5.26
CA GLY A 81 17.94 6.69 5.38
C GLY A 81 17.84 5.77 4.18
N MET A 82 18.20 6.22 2.98
CA MET A 82 18.19 5.36 1.79
C MET A 82 19.36 4.39 1.81
N ALA A 83 20.55 4.85 2.21
CA ALA A 83 21.72 4.00 2.41
C ALA A 83 21.50 3.04 3.60
N LEU A 84 20.78 3.48 4.64
CA LEU A 84 20.37 2.60 5.75
C LEU A 84 19.43 1.50 5.25
N LEU A 85 18.39 1.83 4.48
CA LEU A 85 17.48 0.88 3.85
C LEU A 85 18.25 -0.20 3.07
N GLU A 86 19.17 0.20 2.18
CA GLU A 86 19.99 -0.75 1.40
C GLU A 86 20.79 -1.72 2.29
N ARG A 87 21.34 -1.22 3.41
CA ARG A 87 22.09 -2.06 4.35
C ARG A 87 21.19 -3.00 5.12
N ILE A 88 20.01 -2.54 5.56
CA ILE A 88 19.02 -3.36 6.25
C ILE A 88 18.59 -4.52 5.35
N GLN A 89 18.28 -4.27 4.09
CA GLN A 89 17.87 -5.31 3.14
C GLN A 89 18.94 -6.39 2.92
N LYS A 90 20.22 -6.06 3.11
CA LYS A 90 21.34 -7.02 3.01
C LYS A 90 21.53 -7.85 4.27
N VAL A 91 21.37 -7.26 5.45
CA VAL A 91 21.69 -7.90 6.74
C VAL A 91 20.47 -8.45 7.47
N ARG A 92 19.30 -7.89 7.22
CA ARG A 92 18.01 -8.22 7.85
C ARG A 92 16.86 -8.12 6.85
N PRO A 93 16.81 -8.95 5.80
CA PRO A 93 15.81 -8.83 4.72
C PRO A 93 14.37 -8.97 5.22
N ASP A 94 14.14 -9.66 6.33
CA ASP A 94 12.80 -9.83 6.94
C ASP A 94 12.32 -8.58 7.69
N THR A 95 13.22 -7.64 8.04
CA THR A 95 12.88 -6.40 8.71
C THR A 95 12.19 -5.45 7.72
N LYS A 96 10.95 -5.08 8.02
CA LYS A 96 10.23 -4.12 7.19
C LYS A 96 10.75 -2.72 7.43
N VAL A 97 10.94 -1.95 6.36
CA VAL A 97 11.45 -0.58 6.45
C VAL A 97 10.43 0.39 5.87
N VAL A 98 10.08 1.40 6.64
CA VAL A 98 9.26 2.54 6.25
C VAL A 98 10.15 3.75 6.14
N VAL A 99 10.11 4.41 5.00
CA VAL A 99 10.85 5.64 4.74
C VAL A 99 9.93 6.84 4.98
N MET A 100 10.39 7.83 5.74
CA MET A 100 9.70 9.09 6.00
C MET A 100 10.61 10.23 5.56
N THR A 101 10.10 11.26 4.88
CA THR A 101 10.96 12.37 4.44
C THR A 101 10.20 13.64 4.08
N VAL A 102 10.84 14.78 4.21
CA VAL A 102 10.36 16.06 3.64
C VAL A 102 10.74 16.19 2.15
N ALA A 103 11.78 15.47 1.70
CA ALA A 103 12.26 15.50 0.32
C ALA A 103 11.57 14.42 -0.53
N ASN A 104 10.30 14.66 -0.86
CA ASN A 104 9.51 13.76 -1.68
C ASN A 104 9.83 13.96 -3.17
N THR A 105 10.81 13.22 -3.69
CA THR A 105 11.17 13.22 -5.11
C THR A 105 10.89 11.88 -5.77
N PRO A 106 10.55 11.86 -7.07
CA PRO A 106 10.37 10.61 -7.80
C PRO A 106 11.58 9.67 -7.70
N GLU A 107 12.79 10.22 -7.64
CA GLU A 107 14.04 9.48 -7.49
C GLU A 107 14.06 8.69 -6.18
N ASN A 108 13.72 9.33 -5.08
CA ASN A 108 13.70 8.70 -3.75
C ASN A 108 12.61 7.63 -3.67
N ILE A 109 11.43 7.90 -4.22
CA ILE A 109 10.31 6.95 -4.22
C ILE A 109 10.66 5.70 -5.04
N VAL A 110 11.19 5.89 -6.25
CA VAL A 110 11.60 4.78 -7.12
C VAL A 110 12.75 3.99 -6.48
N HIS A 111 13.68 4.68 -5.82
CA HIS A 111 14.77 4.03 -5.08
C HIS A 111 14.22 3.19 -3.91
N ALA A 112 13.31 3.74 -3.11
CA ALA A 112 12.67 3.02 -2.01
C ALA A 112 11.93 1.75 -2.49
N ILE A 113 11.21 1.82 -3.62
CA ILE A 113 10.56 0.65 -4.22
C ILE A 113 11.60 -0.39 -4.66
N ARG A 114 12.68 0.03 -5.32
CA ARG A 114 13.74 -0.86 -5.79
C ARG A 114 14.44 -1.57 -4.65
N GLU A 115 14.71 -0.85 -3.56
CA GLU A 115 15.32 -1.39 -2.34
C GLU A 115 14.26 -2.01 -1.39
N ARG A 116 13.05 -2.32 -1.90
CA ARG A 116 12.00 -3.07 -1.20
C ARG A 116 11.52 -2.43 0.10
N ALA A 117 11.53 -1.10 0.22
CA ALA A 117 10.88 -0.43 1.33
C ALA A 117 9.43 -0.93 1.47
N PHE A 118 8.96 -1.12 2.69
CA PHE A 118 7.58 -1.53 2.93
C PHE A 118 6.60 -0.41 2.57
N ALA A 119 6.93 0.82 2.94
CA ALA A 119 6.14 2.02 2.65
C ALA A 119 7.04 3.26 2.58
N TYR A 120 6.49 4.34 2.04
CA TYR A 120 7.12 5.64 1.91
C TYR A 120 6.12 6.74 2.27
N PHE A 121 6.52 7.70 3.10
CA PHE A 121 5.69 8.81 3.53
C PHE A 121 6.40 10.15 3.35
N SER A 122 5.71 11.10 2.74
CA SER A 122 6.13 12.50 2.80
C SER A 122 5.69 13.14 4.13
N LYS A 123 6.61 13.87 4.77
CA LYS A 123 6.31 14.73 5.92
C LYS A 123 5.72 16.06 5.39
N PRO A 124 4.66 16.63 6.02
CA PRO A 124 3.94 16.13 7.19
C PRO A 124 2.95 15.01 6.86
N PHE A 125 2.83 14.03 7.75
CA PHE A 125 1.87 12.93 7.67
C PHE A 125 0.90 12.98 8.85
N THR A 126 -0.24 12.31 8.72
CA THR A 126 -1.18 12.15 9.83
C THR A 126 -0.84 10.92 10.67
N LEU A 127 -1.11 10.98 11.98
CA LEU A 127 -0.88 9.84 12.89
C LEU A 127 -1.73 8.63 12.52
N ASP A 128 -2.94 8.85 12.03
CA ASP A 128 -3.85 7.78 11.59
C ASP A 128 -3.27 7.00 10.40
N GLU A 129 -2.71 7.70 9.41
CA GLU A 129 -2.05 7.07 8.25
C GLU A 129 -0.86 6.23 8.68
N VAL A 130 0.00 6.77 9.55
CA VAL A 130 1.17 6.07 10.08
C VAL A 130 0.76 4.86 10.91
N SER A 131 -0.20 5.02 11.83
CA SER A 131 -0.69 3.92 12.67
C SER A 131 -1.28 2.79 11.85
N ALA A 132 -2.14 3.10 10.87
CA ALA A 132 -2.71 2.12 9.97
C ALA A 132 -1.64 1.39 9.14
N MET A 133 -0.59 2.07 8.73
CA MET A 133 0.54 1.48 8.02
C MET A 133 1.36 0.57 8.92
N VAL A 134 1.68 1.00 10.16
CA VAL A 134 2.40 0.18 11.15
C VAL A 134 1.63 -1.11 11.44
N GLU A 135 0.31 -1.04 11.62
CA GLU A 135 -0.53 -2.22 11.76
C GLU A 135 -0.38 -3.19 10.59
N ARG A 136 -0.47 -2.69 9.36
CA ARG A 136 -0.25 -3.50 8.16
C ARG A 136 1.16 -4.09 8.10
N ALA A 137 2.17 -3.28 8.48
CA ALA A 137 3.55 -3.74 8.50
C ALA A 137 3.77 -4.87 9.53
N LEU A 138 3.22 -4.77 10.71
CA LEU A 138 3.45 -5.74 11.79
C LEU A 138 2.61 -7.01 11.60
N ASN A 139 1.39 -6.91 11.07
CA ASN A 139 0.42 -8.01 10.99
C ASN A 139 0.29 -8.63 9.59
N GLY A 140 0.74 -7.94 8.54
CA GLY A 140 0.63 -8.41 7.16
C GLY A 140 1.71 -9.45 6.80
N ALA A 141 1.28 -10.57 6.23
CA ALA A 141 2.17 -11.52 5.59
C ALA A 141 2.58 -10.99 4.21
N THR A 142 3.73 -10.31 4.12
CA THR A 142 4.29 -9.91 2.83
C THR A 142 5.31 -10.96 2.38
N SER A 143 5.16 -11.44 1.14
CA SER A 143 6.16 -12.27 0.49
C SER A 143 7.06 -11.38 -0.38
N GLU A 144 8.35 -11.67 -0.45
CA GLU A 144 9.28 -10.99 -1.37
C GLU A 144 8.82 -11.02 -2.83
N ASP A 145 8.10 -12.07 -3.22
CA ASP A 145 7.56 -12.27 -4.57
C ASP A 145 6.30 -11.46 -4.90
N ASP A 146 5.75 -10.72 -3.94
CA ASP A 146 4.49 -10.00 -4.14
C ASP A 146 4.66 -8.79 -5.08
N ILE A 147 5.83 -8.15 -5.07
CA ILE A 147 6.18 -7.01 -5.92
C ILE A 147 7.52 -7.30 -6.62
N GLN A 148 7.47 -7.43 -7.94
CA GLN A 148 8.67 -7.59 -8.77
C GLN A 148 8.91 -6.30 -9.55
N VAL A 149 10.06 -5.66 -9.34
CA VAL A 149 10.51 -4.51 -10.14
C VAL A 149 11.00 -5.02 -11.50
N LEU A 150 10.35 -4.58 -12.57
CA LEU A 150 10.71 -4.90 -13.95
C LEU A 150 11.71 -3.88 -14.50
N SER A 151 11.48 -2.61 -14.18
CA SER A 151 12.36 -1.50 -14.53
C SER A 151 12.12 -0.35 -13.54
N ALA A 152 13.16 0.42 -13.23
CA ALA A 152 13.06 1.56 -12.32
C ALA A 152 14.06 2.64 -12.72
N SER A 153 13.51 3.82 -13.05
CA SER A 153 14.24 5.08 -13.22
C SER A 153 13.32 6.22 -12.74
N PRO A 154 13.82 7.42 -12.48
CA PRO A 154 13.02 8.51 -11.92
C PRO A 154 11.74 8.81 -12.69
N ASN A 155 11.77 8.63 -14.02
CA ASN A 155 10.63 8.92 -14.91
C ASN A 155 9.95 7.67 -15.47
N TRP A 156 10.36 6.48 -15.02
CA TRP A 156 9.81 5.21 -15.49
C TRP A 156 9.88 4.16 -14.40
N LEU A 157 8.74 3.62 -14.01
CA LEU A 157 8.64 2.52 -13.06
C LEU A 157 7.73 1.44 -13.62
N GLY A 158 8.26 0.25 -13.85
CA GLY A 158 7.52 -0.93 -14.27
C GLY A 158 7.53 -1.98 -13.17
N LEU A 159 6.36 -2.42 -12.75
CA LEU A 159 6.17 -3.39 -11.68
C LEU A 159 5.30 -4.55 -12.14
N ARG A 160 5.54 -5.73 -11.58
CA ARG A 160 4.64 -6.87 -11.65
C ARG A 160 4.20 -7.23 -10.25
N LEU A 161 2.89 -7.24 -10.00
CA LEU A 161 2.28 -7.35 -8.69
C LEU A 161 1.46 -8.62 -8.60
N ARG A 162 1.54 -9.36 -7.49
CA ARG A 162 0.56 -10.42 -7.18
C ARG A 162 -0.79 -9.79 -6.87
N CYS A 163 -1.86 -10.48 -7.26
CA CYS A 163 -3.24 -10.02 -7.10
C CYS A 163 -3.75 -10.22 -5.67
N LYS A 164 -3.09 -9.57 -4.71
CA LYS A 164 -3.46 -9.49 -3.29
C LYS A 164 -3.79 -8.06 -2.93
N MET A 165 -4.80 -7.86 -2.08
CA MET A 165 -5.23 -6.52 -1.66
C MET A 165 -4.11 -5.78 -0.92
N GLU A 166 -3.37 -6.47 -0.05
CA GLU A 166 -2.26 -5.90 0.72
C GLU A 166 -1.14 -5.40 -0.21
N THR A 167 -0.88 -6.14 -1.30
CA THR A 167 0.11 -5.74 -2.32
C THR A 167 -0.36 -4.50 -3.08
N ALA A 168 -1.64 -4.46 -3.44
CA ALA A 168 -2.25 -3.29 -4.08
C ALA A 168 -2.16 -2.05 -3.19
N ASP A 169 -2.58 -2.15 -1.93
CA ASP A 169 -2.56 -1.03 -0.98
C ASP A 169 -1.14 -0.46 -0.79
N ARG A 170 -0.12 -1.33 -0.72
CA ARG A 170 1.28 -0.89 -0.64
C ARG A 170 1.69 -0.08 -1.87
N ILE A 171 1.42 -0.60 -3.05
CA ILE A 171 1.81 0.07 -4.31
C ILE A 171 1.03 1.36 -4.52
N LEU A 172 -0.25 1.38 -4.20
CA LEU A 172 -1.07 2.58 -4.30
C LEU A 172 -0.53 3.72 -3.44
N GLN A 173 0.01 3.42 -2.25
CA GLN A 173 0.66 4.41 -1.40
C GLN A 173 1.89 5.03 -2.08
N PHE A 174 2.80 4.21 -2.66
CA PHE A 174 3.94 4.73 -3.40
C PHE A 174 3.53 5.56 -4.61
N PHE A 175 2.50 5.12 -5.33
CA PHE A 175 2.01 5.84 -6.52
C PHE A 175 1.32 7.17 -6.16
N ARG A 176 0.70 7.27 -4.98
CA ARG A 176 0.18 8.54 -4.46
C ARG A 176 1.32 9.54 -4.27
N GLU A 177 2.44 9.10 -3.70
CA GLU A 177 3.63 9.93 -3.52
C GLU A 177 4.28 10.34 -4.86
N LEU A 178 4.21 9.51 -5.90
CA LEU A 178 4.69 9.85 -7.25
C LEU A 178 3.89 10.97 -7.95
N GLY A 179 2.69 11.28 -7.44
CA GLY A 179 1.84 12.37 -7.95
C GLY A 179 2.34 13.78 -7.64
N THR A 180 3.54 13.96 -7.08
CA THR A 180 4.11 15.27 -6.79
C THR A 180 4.20 16.18 -8.02
N GLY A 181 3.86 17.46 -7.84
CA GLY A 181 3.84 18.45 -8.91
C GLY A 181 2.44 18.77 -9.46
N PHE A 182 1.40 18.05 -9.02
CA PHE A 182 0.01 18.43 -9.22
C PHE A 182 -0.57 19.14 -7.98
N PRO A 183 -1.60 19.96 -8.13
CA PRO A 183 -2.38 20.46 -6.98
C PRO A 183 -2.93 19.29 -6.14
N PRO A 184 -3.09 19.45 -4.81
CA PRO A 184 -3.52 18.35 -3.93
C PRO A 184 -4.79 17.63 -4.36
N ILE A 185 -5.78 18.37 -4.86
CA ILE A 185 -7.04 17.77 -5.36
C ILE A 185 -6.80 16.89 -6.60
N GLU A 186 -5.89 17.27 -7.47
CA GLU A 186 -5.55 16.49 -8.66
C GLU A 186 -4.73 15.25 -8.30
N GLN A 187 -3.84 15.36 -7.32
CA GLN A 187 -3.12 14.19 -6.78
C GLN A 187 -4.11 13.14 -6.25
N GLU A 188 -5.11 13.57 -5.48
CA GLU A 188 -6.13 12.67 -4.95
C GLU A 188 -7.02 12.08 -6.06
N ASN A 189 -7.38 12.86 -7.05
CA ASN A 189 -8.12 12.40 -8.23
C ASN A 189 -7.36 11.31 -8.99
N ILE A 190 -6.08 11.53 -9.25
CA ILE A 190 -5.19 10.55 -9.92
C ILE A 190 -5.08 9.28 -9.08
N ALA A 191 -4.82 9.42 -7.78
CA ALA A 191 -4.69 8.28 -6.88
C ALA A 191 -5.97 7.44 -6.82
N THR A 192 -7.14 8.10 -6.79
CA THR A 192 -8.45 7.44 -6.81
C THR A 192 -8.69 6.72 -8.13
N ALA A 193 -8.44 7.38 -9.27
CA ALA A 193 -8.59 6.77 -10.59
C ALA A 193 -7.67 5.54 -10.75
N PHE A 194 -6.41 5.68 -10.36
CA PHE A 194 -5.45 4.60 -10.44
C PHE A 194 -5.81 3.42 -9.53
N ARG A 195 -6.27 3.71 -8.30
CA ARG A 195 -6.78 2.70 -7.38
C ARG A 195 -7.92 1.88 -7.96
N GLU A 196 -8.91 2.54 -8.55
CA GLU A 196 -10.05 1.85 -9.19
C GLU A 196 -9.59 0.91 -10.31
N ILE A 197 -8.65 1.32 -11.15
CA ILE A 197 -8.15 0.47 -12.23
C ILE A 197 -7.34 -0.72 -11.71
N VAL A 198 -6.49 -0.52 -10.69
CA VAL A 198 -5.73 -1.61 -10.06
C VAL A 198 -6.68 -2.63 -9.41
N LEU A 199 -7.71 -2.16 -8.69
CA LEU A 199 -8.71 -3.04 -8.08
C LEU A 199 -9.52 -3.80 -9.14
N ASN A 200 -9.95 -3.14 -10.22
CA ASN A 200 -10.63 -3.79 -11.33
C ASN A 200 -9.75 -4.87 -11.99
N ALA A 201 -8.46 -4.61 -12.17
CA ALA A 201 -7.51 -5.57 -12.70
C ALA A 201 -7.34 -6.82 -11.78
N ILE A 202 -7.37 -6.62 -10.46
CA ILE A 202 -7.29 -7.71 -9.47
C ILE A 202 -8.62 -8.48 -9.41
N GLU A 203 -9.74 -7.78 -9.20
CA GLU A 203 -11.03 -8.41 -8.95
C GLU A 203 -11.60 -9.06 -10.22
N HIS A 204 -11.64 -8.31 -11.32
CA HIS A 204 -12.29 -8.76 -12.56
C HIS A 204 -11.28 -9.38 -13.53
N GLY A 205 -10.12 -8.76 -13.72
CA GLY A 205 -9.10 -9.26 -14.63
C GLY A 205 -8.42 -10.53 -14.15
N ALA A 206 -8.00 -10.58 -12.90
CA ALA A 206 -7.38 -11.75 -12.30
C ALA A 206 -8.37 -12.70 -11.62
N GLY A 207 -9.61 -12.26 -11.33
CA GLY A 207 -10.60 -13.01 -10.57
C GLY A 207 -10.21 -13.20 -9.11
N SER A 208 -9.55 -12.21 -8.51
CA SER A 208 -9.03 -12.23 -7.14
C SER A 208 -8.11 -13.43 -6.84
N ASP A 209 -7.47 -14.01 -7.85
CA ASP A 209 -6.55 -15.13 -7.68
C ASP A 209 -5.16 -14.61 -7.25
N PRO A 210 -4.70 -14.87 -6.02
CA PRO A 210 -3.42 -14.36 -5.50
C PRO A 210 -2.20 -14.94 -6.22
N ASN A 211 -2.35 -15.99 -7.03
CA ASN A 211 -1.27 -16.57 -7.83
C ASN A 211 -1.09 -15.86 -9.17
N LYS A 212 -2.09 -15.13 -9.62
CA LYS A 212 -1.99 -14.31 -10.82
C LYS A 212 -1.25 -13.01 -10.52
N LYS A 213 -0.78 -12.37 -11.59
CA LYS A 213 -0.03 -11.12 -11.50
C LYS A 213 -0.59 -10.12 -12.52
N ILE A 214 -0.65 -8.87 -12.10
CA ILE A 214 -0.88 -7.70 -12.97
C ILE A 214 0.43 -6.98 -13.22
N VAL A 215 0.49 -6.23 -14.31
CA VAL A 215 1.60 -5.32 -14.63
C VAL A 215 1.10 -3.90 -14.46
N VAL A 216 1.89 -3.09 -13.77
CA VAL A 216 1.64 -1.67 -13.55
C VAL A 216 2.86 -0.89 -14.02
N THR A 217 2.66 0.18 -14.77
CA THR A 217 3.74 1.05 -15.22
C THR A 217 3.38 2.51 -14.99
N TYR A 218 4.32 3.26 -14.45
CA TYR A 218 4.29 4.71 -14.31
C TYR A 218 5.31 5.31 -15.26
N VAL A 219 4.92 6.36 -15.98
CA VAL A 219 5.82 7.14 -16.84
C VAL A 219 5.55 8.62 -16.62
N ARG A 220 6.60 9.40 -16.41
CA ARG A 220 6.53 10.85 -16.33
C ARG A 220 7.29 11.47 -17.51
N SER A 221 6.61 12.29 -18.26
CA SER A 221 7.19 13.13 -19.32
C SER A 221 7.19 14.61 -18.87
N ALA A 222 7.72 15.48 -19.73
CA ALA A 222 7.65 16.93 -19.48
C ALA A 222 6.24 17.53 -19.57
N ARG A 223 5.26 16.78 -20.09
CA ARG A 223 3.90 17.29 -20.37
C ARG A 223 2.79 16.48 -19.73
N ALA A 224 3.06 15.25 -19.31
CA ALA A 224 2.04 14.36 -18.79
C ALA A 224 2.64 13.27 -17.92
N VAL A 225 1.79 12.71 -17.05
CA VAL A 225 2.03 11.48 -16.32
C VAL A 225 1.10 10.39 -16.86
N PHE A 226 1.64 9.19 -17.00
CA PHE A 226 0.96 8.03 -17.55
C PHE A 226 0.95 6.91 -16.51
N TYR A 227 -0.20 6.30 -16.32
CA TYR A 227 -0.37 5.10 -15.50
C TYR A 227 -0.96 4.01 -16.38
N TYR A 228 -0.20 2.95 -16.58
CA TYR A 228 -0.64 1.81 -17.36
C TYR A 228 -0.84 0.61 -16.47
N VAL A 229 -1.95 -0.10 -16.66
CA VAL A 229 -2.27 -1.34 -15.96
C VAL A 229 -2.68 -2.40 -16.98
N ARG A 230 -2.12 -3.61 -16.82
CA ARG A 230 -2.47 -4.79 -17.61
C ARG A 230 -2.79 -5.95 -16.68
N ASP A 231 -3.93 -6.57 -16.89
CA ASP A 231 -4.35 -7.78 -16.21
C ASP A 231 -4.26 -9.05 -17.10
N PRO A 232 -4.25 -10.26 -16.49
CA PRO A 232 -4.17 -11.52 -17.21
C PRO A 232 -5.51 -12.01 -17.75
N GLY A 233 -6.59 -11.24 -17.58
CA GLY A 233 -7.95 -11.63 -17.92
C GLY A 233 -8.23 -11.70 -19.41
N LYS A 234 -9.47 -12.09 -19.70
CA LYS A 234 -9.97 -12.12 -21.06
C LYS A 234 -10.32 -10.73 -21.58
N GLY A 235 -10.33 -9.73 -20.68
CA GLY A 235 -10.80 -8.38 -20.95
C GLY A 235 -12.33 -8.29 -20.99
N PHE A 236 -12.84 -7.14 -21.45
CA PHE A 236 -14.27 -6.87 -21.58
C PHE A 236 -14.55 -6.05 -22.84
N SER A 237 -15.79 -6.12 -23.31
CA SER A 237 -16.29 -5.21 -24.35
C SER A 237 -17.20 -4.17 -23.70
N PHE A 238 -17.06 -2.90 -24.07
CA PHE A 238 -17.93 -1.83 -23.59
C PHE A 238 -19.43 -2.09 -23.88
N GLY A 239 -19.75 -2.80 -24.98
CA GLY A 239 -21.11 -3.20 -25.30
C GLY A 239 -21.73 -4.24 -24.35
N ASN A 240 -20.95 -4.83 -23.42
CA ASN A 240 -21.41 -5.86 -22.47
C ASN A 240 -21.32 -5.39 -21.02
N LEU A 241 -21.24 -4.08 -20.78
CA LEU A 241 -21.09 -3.48 -19.44
C LEU A 241 -22.42 -2.93 -18.88
N ASP A 242 -23.56 -3.54 -19.18
CA ASP A 242 -24.89 -3.10 -18.71
C ASP A 242 -24.97 -2.98 -17.16
N HIS A 243 -24.07 -3.67 -16.45
CA HIS A 243 -23.91 -3.61 -15.00
C HIS A 243 -22.96 -2.49 -14.51
N ALA A 244 -22.46 -1.64 -15.41
CA ALA A 244 -21.58 -0.53 -15.09
C ALA A 244 -22.21 0.82 -15.50
N ALA A 245 -22.03 1.83 -14.66
CA ALA A 245 -22.59 3.17 -14.85
C ALA A 245 -22.21 3.84 -16.19
N VAL A 246 -21.09 3.44 -16.78
CA VAL A 246 -20.61 3.95 -18.07
C VAL A 246 -21.56 3.60 -19.24
N SER A 247 -22.41 2.58 -19.09
CA SER A 247 -23.36 2.13 -20.09
C SER A 247 -24.79 2.63 -19.85
N ASN A 248 -25.03 3.40 -18.78
CA ASN A 248 -26.36 3.93 -18.48
C ASN A 248 -26.79 4.96 -19.52
N PRO A 249 -28.08 4.94 -19.93
CA PRO A 249 -28.69 6.05 -20.67
C PRO A 249 -28.69 7.32 -19.80
N GLU A 250 -28.60 8.49 -20.43
CA GLU A 250 -28.69 9.79 -19.73
C GLU A 250 -29.99 9.92 -18.93
N GLU A 251 -31.09 9.35 -19.45
CA GLU A 251 -32.41 9.37 -18.83
C GLU A 251 -32.55 8.42 -17.64
N SER A 252 -31.63 7.45 -17.50
CA SER A 252 -31.66 6.42 -16.43
C SER A 252 -30.26 6.22 -15.79
N PRO A 253 -29.74 7.21 -15.06
CA PRO A 253 -28.34 7.21 -14.58
C PRO A 253 -28.01 6.12 -13.57
N PHE A 254 -29.01 5.41 -13.04
CA PHE A 254 -28.86 4.33 -12.05
C PHE A 254 -29.29 2.95 -12.57
N GLU A 255 -29.58 2.78 -13.87
CA GLU A 255 -30.05 1.52 -14.45
C GLU A 255 -29.10 0.35 -14.18
N HIS A 256 -27.79 0.58 -14.24
CA HIS A 256 -26.78 -0.41 -13.90
C HIS A 256 -26.95 -1.00 -12.48
N SER A 257 -27.48 -0.23 -11.52
CA SER A 257 -27.70 -0.70 -10.14
C SER A 257 -28.80 -1.76 -10.08
N GLU A 258 -29.85 -1.64 -10.89
CA GLU A 258 -30.91 -2.63 -11.00
C GLU A 258 -30.41 -3.91 -11.71
N VAL A 259 -29.58 -3.75 -12.74
CA VAL A 259 -28.93 -4.87 -13.42
C VAL A 259 -28.01 -5.62 -12.44
N ARG A 260 -27.21 -4.91 -11.64
CA ARG A 260 -26.34 -5.51 -10.62
C ARG A 260 -27.14 -6.27 -9.55
N ALA A 261 -28.25 -5.69 -9.07
CA ALA A 261 -29.11 -6.35 -8.08
C ALA A 261 -29.70 -7.67 -8.66
N ARG A 262 -30.17 -7.65 -9.92
CA ARG A 262 -30.66 -8.85 -10.60
C ARG A 262 -29.60 -9.95 -10.79
N LEU A 263 -28.34 -9.55 -10.99
CA LEU A 263 -27.19 -10.45 -11.14
C LEU A 263 -26.57 -10.88 -9.80
N GLY A 264 -27.11 -10.42 -8.66
CA GLY A 264 -26.57 -10.72 -7.33
C GLY A 264 -25.19 -10.12 -7.08
N LEU A 265 -24.81 -9.06 -7.82
CA LEU A 265 -23.54 -8.36 -7.66
C LEU A 265 -23.65 -7.33 -6.52
N ARG A 266 -22.54 -7.12 -5.81
CA ARG A 266 -22.46 -6.06 -4.80
C ARG A 266 -22.74 -4.67 -5.41
N PRO A 267 -23.27 -3.70 -4.63
CA PRO A 267 -23.42 -2.31 -5.08
C PRO A 267 -22.09 -1.75 -5.64
N GLY A 268 -22.17 -0.90 -6.68
CA GLY A 268 -20.98 -0.32 -7.34
C GLY A 268 -21.19 -0.17 -8.85
N GLY A 269 -20.12 -0.31 -9.64
CA GLY A 269 -20.17 -0.19 -11.10
C GLY A 269 -19.84 1.21 -11.63
N PHE A 270 -19.47 2.13 -10.76
CA PHE A 270 -19.06 3.51 -11.12
C PHE A 270 -17.59 3.66 -11.46
N GLY A 271 -16.75 2.66 -11.20
CA GLY A 271 -15.29 2.77 -11.28
C GLY A 271 -14.78 3.29 -12.63
N ILE A 272 -15.25 2.73 -13.76
CA ILE A 272 -14.84 3.17 -15.11
C ILE A 272 -15.31 4.60 -15.39
N LEU A 273 -16.56 4.94 -15.02
CA LEU A 273 -17.10 6.28 -15.21
C LEU A 273 -16.33 7.31 -14.38
N MET A 274 -16.09 6.99 -13.10
CA MET A 274 -15.35 7.84 -12.17
C MET A 274 -13.91 8.05 -12.65
N THR A 275 -13.23 7.00 -13.10
CA THR A 275 -11.87 7.10 -13.65
C THR A 275 -11.81 8.09 -14.81
N ARG A 276 -12.80 8.04 -15.75
CA ARG A 276 -12.86 8.96 -16.88
C ARG A 276 -13.08 10.42 -16.50
N GLN A 277 -13.65 10.70 -15.32
CA GLN A 277 -13.88 12.05 -14.82
C GLN A 277 -12.70 12.61 -14.02
N LEU A 278 -11.86 11.74 -13.47
CA LEU A 278 -10.77 12.12 -12.57
C LEU A 278 -9.43 12.36 -13.28
N VAL A 279 -9.26 11.83 -14.49
CA VAL A 279 -8.06 12.02 -15.32
C VAL A 279 -8.44 12.61 -16.68
N ASP A 280 -7.46 13.13 -17.42
CA ASP A 280 -7.72 13.80 -18.70
C ASP A 280 -8.06 12.80 -19.81
N GLU A 281 -7.39 11.63 -19.84
CA GLU A 281 -7.68 10.59 -20.80
C GLU A 281 -7.63 9.18 -20.16
N THR A 282 -8.54 8.32 -20.62
CA THR A 282 -8.57 6.89 -20.27
C THR A 282 -8.71 6.08 -21.55
N ILE A 283 -7.67 5.33 -21.90
CA ILE A 283 -7.57 4.56 -23.14
C ILE A 283 -7.49 3.07 -22.79
N TYR A 284 -8.38 2.27 -23.37
CA TYR A 284 -8.34 0.82 -23.26
C TYR A 284 -7.89 0.21 -24.60
N ASN A 285 -7.20 -0.94 -24.52
CA ASN A 285 -6.94 -1.73 -25.72
C ASN A 285 -8.22 -2.40 -26.22
N GLU A 286 -8.21 -2.94 -27.44
CA GLU A 286 -9.37 -3.60 -28.08
C GLU A 286 -9.92 -4.76 -27.24
N LYS A 287 -9.05 -5.45 -26.51
CA LYS A 287 -9.43 -6.57 -25.66
C LYS A 287 -10.04 -6.14 -24.32
N GLY A 288 -9.78 -4.91 -23.86
CA GLY A 288 -10.26 -4.39 -22.58
C GLY A 288 -9.55 -4.94 -21.35
N ASN A 289 -8.32 -5.47 -21.49
CA ASN A 289 -7.50 -5.97 -20.38
C ASN A 289 -6.22 -5.15 -20.16
N GLU A 290 -6.09 -4.05 -20.88
CA GLU A 290 -5.03 -3.06 -20.71
C GLU A 290 -5.67 -1.68 -20.70
N VAL A 291 -5.23 -0.82 -19.78
CA VAL A 291 -5.72 0.55 -19.68
C VAL A 291 -4.56 1.51 -19.43
N LEU A 292 -4.63 2.65 -20.08
CA LEU A 292 -3.73 3.77 -19.94
C LEU A 292 -4.52 4.97 -19.41
N LEU A 293 -4.11 5.51 -18.26
CA LEU A 293 -4.59 6.79 -17.74
C LEU A 293 -3.55 7.85 -18.06
N ILE A 294 -3.99 9.01 -18.49
CA ILE A 294 -3.14 10.16 -18.82
C ILE A 294 -3.61 11.37 -18.03
N LYS A 295 -2.68 12.02 -17.36
CA LYS A 295 -2.88 13.31 -16.70
C LYS A 295 -1.85 14.31 -17.22
N TYR A 296 -2.32 15.40 -17.81
CA TYR A 296 -1.46 16.48 -18.30
C TYR A 296 -0.97 17.36 -17.16
N LEU A 297 0.29 17.85 -17.28
CA LEU A 297 0.97 18.72 -16.32
C LEU A 297 0.66 20.19 -16.59
#